data_00bf9adb0016c8078fe90659e0764b33
#
_entry.id   00bf9adb0016c8078fe90659e0764b33
#
_cell.length_a   1.000
_cell.length_b   1.000
_cell.length_c   1.000
_cell.angle_alpha   90.00
_cell.angle_beta   90.00
_cell.angle_gamma   90.00
#
_symmetry.space_group_name_H-M   'P 1'
#
loop_
_entity.id
_entity.type
_entity.pdbx_description
1 polymer ?
#
loop_
_entity_poly.entity_id
_entity_poly.type
_entity_poly.pdbx_seq_one_letter_code
_entity_poly.pdbx_strand_id
1 'polypeptide(L)'
;ASIVAHIKWRATQKDASGSDVMLSERRTFQVSRPGGRYTQVDAGFELKAECDVSLGGDLQHAGVHFRAHTEVATRNKETSYLWEPSNAAGKGKVIDDNHQWARLLFPIGKRWYTAQQMNTPANGVKELSWRDYGRFGYFLPRQLKKGEPFNLKFRFAIEEVDTPANAPKQSDEQSKVSHQLCTKRHEAFLKSLK
;
A
#
# COMPACT_ATOMS: atom_id res chain seq x y z
N ALA A 1 17.14 -4.26 8.15
CA ALA A 1 17.38 -5.23 7.07
C ALA A 1 16.97 -4.64 5.72
N SER A 2 17.61 -5.09 4.64
CA SER A 2 17.27 -4.68 3.28
C SER A 2 17.20 -5.90 2.36
N ILE A 3 16.23 -5.90 1.46
CA ILE A 3 16.07 -6.90 0.41
C ILE A 3 16.00 -6.15 -0.93
N VAL A 4 16.78 -6.61 -1.91
CA VAL A 4 16.74 -6.12 -3.29
C VAL A 4 16.46 -7.30 -4.21
N ALA A 5 15.46 -7.16 -5.08
CA ALA A 5 15.13 -8.13 -6.10
C ALA A 5 15.17 -7.51 -7.49
N HIS A 6 15.74 -8.23 -8.45
CA HIS A 6 15.70 -7.90 -9.89
C HIS A 6 14.70 -8.84 -10.55
N ILE A 7 13.66 -8.27 -11.13
CA ILE A 7 12.48 -9.00 -11.63
C ILE A 7 12.30 -8.68 -13.11
N LYS A 8 11.97 -9.67 -13.91
CA LYS A 8 11.54 -9.51 -15.30
C LYS A 8 10.10 -9.95 -15.42
N TRP A 9 9.25 -9.04 -15.84
CA TRP A 9 7.85 -9.33 -16.16
C TRP A 9 7.79 -9.83 -17.59
N ARG A 10 7.23 -11.01 -17.78
CA ARG A 10 7.24 -11.67 -19.08
C ARG A 10 5.83 -11.81 -19.65
N ALA A 11 5.70 -11.57 -20.95
CA ALA A 11 4.52 -11.95 -21.70
C ALA A 11 4.49 -13.46 -21.98
N THR A 12 3.30 -13.99 -22.29
CA THR A 12 3.14 -15.38 -22.73
C THR A 12 3.65 -15.62 -24.15
N GLN A 13 3.79 -14.54 -24.93
CA GLN A 13 4.28 -14.59 -26.31
C GLN A 13 5.46 -13.64 -26.47
N LYS A 14 6.35 -13.99 -27.40
CA LYS A 14 7.50 -13.14 -27.76
C LYS A 14 7.04 -12.04 -28.72
N ASP A 15 7.67 -10.87 -28.63
CA ASP A 15 7.53 -9.77 -29.58
C ASP A 15 8.27 -10.03 -30.91
N ALA A 16 8.21 -9.09 -31.84
CA ALA A 16 8.89 -9.17 -33.14
C ALA A 16 10.42 -9.24 -33.04
N SER A 17 11.01 -8.84 -31.90
CA SER A 17 12.46 -8.97 -31.64
C SER A 17 12.85 -10.32 -31.02
N GLY A 18 11.87 -11.18 -30.76
CA GLY A 18 12.07 -12.47 -30.07
C GLY A 18 12.14 -12.35 -28.55
N SER A 19 11.91 -11.18 -27.98
CA SER A 19 11.85 -10.93 -26.53
C SER A 19 10.46 -11.16 -25.98
N ASP A 20 10.38 -11.76 -24.80
CA ASP A 20 9.14 -11.87 -24.01
C ASP A 20 9.15 -10.93 -22.78
N VAL A 21 10.21 -10.15 -22.57
CA VAL A 21 10.34 -9.25 -21.43
C VAL A 21 9.57 -7.96 -21.69
N MET A 22 8.54 -7.70 -20.87
CA MET A 22 7.71 -6.49 -20.93
C MET A 22 8.28 -5.38 -20.06
N LEU A 23 8.69 -5.72 -18.84
CA LEU A 23 9.22 -4.79 -17.85
C LEU A 23 10.43 -5.40 -17.16
N SER A 24 11.44 -4.58 -16.91
CA SER A 24 12.50 -4.85 -15.94
C SER A 24 12.20 -4.07 -14.66
N GLU A 25 12.32 -4.72 -13.52
CA GLU A 25 12.03 -4.10 -12.21
C GLU A 25 13.18 -4.35 -11.24
N ARG A 26 13.57 -3.27 -10.52
CA ARG A 26 14.36 -3.36 -9.31
C ARG A 26 13.44 -3.02 -8.13
N ARG A 27 13.16 -4.03 -7.30
CA ARG A 27 12.33 -3.90 -6.11
C ARG A 27 13.19 -3.88 -4.87
N THR A 28 12.94 -2.91 -3.99
CA THR A 28 13.68 -2.74 -2.74
C THR A 28 12.71 -2.70 -1.56
N PHE A 29 13.01 -3.46 -0.52
CA PHE A 29 12.36 -3.34 0.78
C PHE A 29 13.44 -3.05 1.83
N GLN A 30 13.23 -1.98 2.60
CA GLN A 30 14.02 -1.67 3.79
C GLN A 30 13.15 -1.83 5.02
N VAL A 31 13.57 -2.69 5.95
CA VAL A 31 12.84 -2.96 7.19
C VAL A 31 13.61 -2.38 8.36
N SER A 32 12.94 -1.57 9.17
CA SER A 32 13.48 -0.92 10.36
C SER A 32 12.45 -0.92 11.50
N ARG A 33 12.91 -0.58 12.72
CA ARG A 33 12.06 -0.40 13.90
C ARG A 33 12.37 0.93 14.57
N PRO A 34 11.94 2.06 14.01
CA PRO A 34 12.22 3.37 14.59
C PRO A 34 11.53 3.49 15.96
N GLY A 35 12.33 3.79 17.01
CA GLY A 35 11.84 3.91 18.38
C GLY A 35 11.32 2.61 18.99
N GLY A 36 11.56 1.45 18.38
CA GLY A 36 11.20 0.13 18.90
C GLY A 36 9.71 -0.22 18.92
N ARG A 37 8.82 0.72 18.55
CA ARG A 37 7.37 0.59 18.72
C ARG A 37 6.66 -0.05 17.53
N TYR A 38 7.13 0.17 16.32
CA TYR A 38 6.50 -0.36 15.11
C TYR A 38 7.53 -0.84 14.09
N THR A 39 7.14 -1.74 13.23
CA THR A 39 7.94 -2.15 12.09
C THR A 39 7.63 -1.22 10.93
N GLN A 40 8.67 -0.55 10.41
CA GLN A 40 8.60 0.25 9.20
C GLN A 40 9.15 -0.55 8.03
N VAL A 41 8.45 -0.51 6.90
CA VAL A 41 8.92 -1.07 5.64
C VAL A 41 8.85 0.01 4.57
N ASP A 42 10.02 0.43 4.09
CA ASP A 42 10.13 1.30 2.92
C ASP A 42 10.21 0.43 1.68
N ALA A 43 9.26 0.62 0.76
CA ALA A 43 9.14 -0.13 -0.48
C ALA A 43 9.39 0.78 -1.68
N GLY A 44 10.39 0.43 -2.49
CA GLY A 44 10.74 1.10 -3.73
C GLY A 44 10.57 0.15 -4.92
N PHE A 45 10.00 0.66 -6.00
CA PHE A 45 9.80 -0.08 -7.25
C PHE A 45 10.33 0.80 -8.39
N GLU A 46 11.40 0.38 -9.01
CA GLU A 46 12.01 1.03 -10.17
C GLU A 46 11.73 0.14 -11.38
N LEU A 47 10.73 0.50 -12.18
CA LEU A 47 10.32 -0.24 -13.38
C LEU A 47 10.84 0.50 -14.63
N LYS A 48 11.20 -0.28 -15.64
CA LYS A 48 11.52 0.21 -16.98
C LYS A 48 10.78 -0.63 -18.01
N ALA A 49 10.07 0.03 -18.92
CA ALA A 49 9.39 -0.62 -20.01
C ALA A 49 10.39 -1.10 -21.08
N GLU A 50 10.37 -2.39 -21.39
CA GLU A 50 11.20 -2.98 -22.46
C GLU A 50 10.48 -2.99 -23.82
N CYS A 51 9.16 -2.79 -23.81
CA CYS A 51 8.30 -2.55 -24.97
C CYS A 51 7.19 -1.58 -24.57
N ASP A 52 6.34 -1.16 -25.50
CA ASP A 52 5.12 -0.43 -25.18
C ASP A 52 4.21 -1.34 -24.34
N VAL A 53 3.81 -0.88 -23.14
CA VAL A 53 3.05 -1.69 -22.19
C VAL A 53 1.95 -0.90 -21.51
N SER A 54 0.80 -1.54 -21.33
CA SER A 54 -0.33 -1.03 -20.55
C SER A 54 -0.39 -1.77 -19.21
N LEU A 55 -0.13 -1.06 -18.12
CA LEU A 55 -0.39 -1.54 -16.77
C LEU A 55 -1.82 -1.20 -16.40
N GLY A 56 -2.58 -2.19 -16.02
CA GLY A 56 -3.99 -2.07 -15.68
C GLY A 56 -4.46 -3.28 -14.90
N GLY A 57 -5.72 -3.59 -14.98
CA GLY A 57 -6.33 -4.75 -14.35
C GLY A 57 -7.45 -4.37 -13.38
N ASP A 58 -7.83 -5.30 -12.55
CA ASP A 58 -8.85 -5.16 -11.54
C ASP A 58 -8.32 -4.39 -10.33
N LEU A 59 -9.05 -3.38 -9.88
CA LEU A 59 -8.80 -2.61 -8.65
C LEU A 59 -8.53 -3.47 -7.42
N GLN A 60 -9.06 -4.69 -7.40
CA GLN A 60 -8.91 -5.60 -6.29
C GLN A 60 -7.57 -6.35 -6.29
N HIS A 61 -6.94 -6.51 -7.46
CA HIS A 61 -5.78 -7.39 -7.62
C HIS A 61 -4.56 -6.70 -8.21
N ALA A 62 -4.73 -5.55 -8.87
CA ALA A 62 -3.65 -4.80 -9.48
C ALA A 62 -3.16 -3.64 -8.60
N GLY A 63 -1.87 -3.33 -8.67
CA GLY A 63 -1.24 -2.25 -7.92
C GLY A 63 -0.43 -2.71 -6.70
N VAL A 64 -0.24 -1.81 -5.75
CA VAL A 64 0.54 -2.07 -4.52
C VAL A 64 -0.40 -2.16 -3.32
N HIS A 65 -0.55 -3.38 -2.79
CA HIS A 65 -1.51 -3.67 -1.74
C HIS A 65 -0.84 -4.29 -0.51
N PHE A 66 -1.36 -3.92 0.66
CA PHE A 66 -1.20 -4.68 1.90
C PHE A 66 -2.27 -5.77 1.98
N ARG A 67 -1.91 -6.94 2.46
CA ARG A 67 -2.84 -8.00 2.79
C ARG A 67 -2.50 -8.59 4.15
N ALA A 68 -3.47 -8.55 5.05
CA ALA A 68 -3.35 -9.13 6.38
C ALA A 68 -3.35 -10.67 6.35
N HIS A 69 -3.08 -11.28 7.49
CA HIS A 69 -3.15 -12.72 7.69
C HIS A 69 -4.54 -13.26 7.34
N THR A 70 -4.62 -14.50 6.85
CA THR A 70 -5.88 -15.16 6.41
C THR A 70 -6.93 -15.21 7.50
N GLU A 71 -6.55 -15.31 8.78
CA GLU A 71 -7.47 -15.26 9.92
C GLU A 71 -8.35 -14.01 9.92
N VAL A 72 -7.84 -12.87 9.42
CA VAL A 72 -8.61 -11.61 9.35
C VAL A 72 -9.84 -11.75 8.47
N ALA A 73 -9.80 -12.60 7.45
CA ALA A 73 -10.95 -12.85 6.59
C ALA A 73 -12.12 -13.51 7.33
N THR A 74 -11.85 -14.35 8.33
CA THR A 74 -12.89 -14.97 9.19
C THR A 74 -13.39 -14.02 10.26
N ARG A 75 -12.65 -12.96 10.55
CA ARG A 75 -12.94 -11.92 11.54
C ARG A 75 -13.17 -10.55 10.90
N ASN A 76 -13.67 -10.52 9.68
CA ASN A 76 -13.79 -9.30 8.86
C ASN A 76 -14.68 -8.21 9.51
N LYS A 77 -15.62 -8.59 10.35
CA LYS A 77 -16.46 -7.63 11.12
C LYS A 77 -15.70 -6.89 12.22
N GLU A 78 -14.51 -7.36 12.55
CA GLU A 78 -13.62 -6.76 13.55
C GLU A 78 -12.56 -5.84 12.90
N THR A 79 -12.60 -5.64 11.59
CA THR A 79 -11.70 -4.71 10.90
C THR A 79 -12.24 -3.29 10.88
N SER A 80 -11.34 -2.31 10.95
CA SER A 80 -11.67 -0.90 10.84
C SER A 80 -10.63 -0.18 9.98
N TYR A 81 -11.11 0.75 9.12
CA TYR A 81 -10.27 1.50 8.20
C TYR A 81 -10.32 2.98 8.45
N LEU A 82 -9.18 3.64 8.29
CA LEU A 82 -9.03 5.09 8.21
C LEU A 82 -8.18 5.43 6.99
N TRP A 83 -8.41 6.58 6.39
CA TRP A 83 -7.63 7.12 5.28
C TRP A 83 -7.63 8.64 5.24
N GLU A 84 -6.72 9.20 4.46
CA GLU A 84 -6.66 10.63 4.16
C GLU A 84 -6.64 10.82 2.63
N PRO A 85 -7.51 11.67 2.05
CA PRO A 85 -8.50 12.54 2.73
C PRO A 85 -9.69 11.74 3.32
N SER A 86 -10.10 12.12 4.53
CA SER A 86 -11.13 11.42 5.31
C SER A 86 -12.54 11.52 4.72
N ASN A 87 -12.79 12.52 3.87
CA ASN A 87 -14.05 12.72 3.16
C ASN A 87 -14.20 11.84 1.93
N ALA A 88 -13.13 11.18 1.49
CA ALA A 88 -13.21 10.21 0.40
C ALA A 88 -13.96 8.98 0.88
N ALA A 89 -15.18 8.77 0.40
CA ALA A 89 -16.08 7.72 0.84
C ALA A 89 -16.32 6.69 -0.26
N GLY A 90 -16.49 5.45 0.14
CA GLY A 90 -16.89 4.38 -0.74
C GLY A 90 -16.61 2.99 -0.15
N LYS A 91 -17.59 2.11 -0.14
CA LYS A 91 -17.38 0.73 0.31
C LYS A 91 -16.65 -0.06 -0.77
N GLY A 92 -15.42 -0.51 -0.43
CA GLY A 92 -14.58 -1.33 -1.30
C GLY A 92 -13.86 -0.57 -2.41
N LYS A 93 -14.12 0.73 -2.57
CA LYS A 93 -13.48 1.59 -3.57
C LYS A 93 -13.52 3.03 -3.11
N VAL A 94 -12.41 3.71 -3.22
CA VAL A 94 -12.29 5.16 -3.03
C VAL A 94 -11.56 5.72 -4.24
N ILE A 95 -12.06 6.81 -4.81
CA ILE A 95 -11.45 7.48 -5.96
C ILE A 95 -11.09 8.88 -5.52
N ASP A 96 -9.81 9.21 -5.57
CA ASP A 96 -9.29 10.54 -5.26
C ASP A 96 -7.86 10.64 -5.81
N ASP A 97 -7.49 11.79 -6.34
CA ASP A 97 -6.14 12.04 -6.87
C ASP A 97 -5.10 12.35 -5.77
N ASN A 98 -5.52 12.53 -4.53
CA ASN A 98 -4.69 13.01 -3.42
C ASN A 98 -4.57 12.05 -2.25
N HIS A 99 -4.78 10.74 -2.48
CA HIS A 99 -4.62 9.77 -1.39
C HIS A 99 -3.23 9.83 -0.76
N GLN A 100 -3.20 10.15 0.52
CA GLN A 100 -1.96 10.32 1.29
C GLN A 100 -1.58 9.03 2.00
N TRP A 101 -2.53 8.46 2.72
CA TRP A 101 -2.33 7.21 3.44
C TRP A 101 -3.65 6.49 3.69
N ALA A 102 -3.55 5.19 3.93
CA ALA A 102 -4.64 4.36 4.45
C ALA A 102 -4.13 3.48 5.59
N ARG A 103 -4.98 3.18 6.56
CA ARG A 103 -4.69 2.35 7.73
C ARG A 103 -5.79 1.34 7.95
N LEU A 104 -5.40 0.12 8.28
CA LEU A 104 -6.24 -0.97 8.72
C LEU A 104 -5.96 -1.27 10.20
N LEU A 105 -7.00 -1.43 11.01
CA LEU A 105 -6.97 -2.05 12.33
C LEU A 105 -7.58 -3.45 12.22
N PHE A 106 -6.90 -4.46 12.77
CA PHE A 106 -7.31 -5.86 12.64
C PHE A 106 -6.77 -6.74 13.76
N PRO A 107 -7.48 -7.81 14.15
CA PRO A 107 -7.01 -8.78 15.12
C PRO A 107 -6.30 -9.96 14.45
N ILE A 108 -5.30 -10.54 15.15
CA ILE A 108 -4.73 -11.86 14.90
C ILE A 108 -4.62 -12.58 16.25
N GLY A 109 -5.25 -13.73 16.41
CA GLY A 109 -5.36 -14.40 17.70
C GLY A 109 -6.02 -13.49 18.73
N LYS A 110 -5.34 -13.27 19.85
CA LYS A 110 -5.78 -12.37 20.93
C LYS A 110 -5.19 -10.96 20.85
N ARG A 111 -4.39 -10.67 19.83
CA ARG A 111 -3.68 -9.39 19.69
C ARG A 111 -4.28 -8.53 18.59
N TRP A 112 -4.10 -7.24 18.72
CA TRP A 112 -4.55 -6.27 17.74
C TRP A 112 -3.38 -5.57 17.07
N TYR A 113 -3.55 -5.32 15.80
CA TYR A 113 -2.52 -4.72 14.95
C TYR A 113 -3.09 -3.60 14.10
N THR A 114 -2.22 -2.69 13.74
CA THR A 114 -2.49 -1.72 12.67
C THR A 114 -1.47 -1.86 11.57
N ALA A 115 -1.93 -1.67 10.34
CA ALA A 115 -1.07 -1.50 9.18
C ALA A 115 -1.44 -0.20 8.47
N GLN A 116 -0.50 0.72 8.35
CA GLN A 116 -0.65 1.96 7.59
C GLN A 116 0.20 1.86 6.33
N GLN A 117 -0.37 2.17 5.17
CA GLN A 117 0.34 2.38 3.92
C GLN A 117 0.33 3.87 3.57
N MET A 118 1.51 4.43 3.40
CA MET A 118 1.74 5.83 3.08
C MET A 118 2.17 5.96 1.62
N ASN A 119 1.57 6.91 0.93
CA ASN A 119 1.80 7.23 -0.47
C ASN A 119 2.57 8.54 -0.61
N THR A 120 3.18 8.77 -1.77
CA THR A 120 3.74 10.07 -2.17
C THR A 120 3.03 10.59 -3.42
N PRO A 121 2.82 11.91 -3.56
CA PRO A 121 2.20 12.47 -4.76
C PRO A 121 2.91 12.07 -6.06
N ALA A 122 4.23 11.84 -6.00
CA ALA A 122 5.03 11.41 -7.16
C ALA A 122 4.59 10.05 -7.74
N ASN A 123 3.91 9.20 -6.96
CA ASN A 123 3.39 7.92 -7.46
C ASN A 123 2.21 8.11 -8.43
N GLY A 124 1.51 9.25 -8.38
CA GLY A 124 0.35 9.53 -9.23
C GLY A 124 -0.83 8.58 -8.98
N VAL A 125 -1.08 8.25 -7.71
CA VAL A 125 -2.20 7.40 -7.30
C VAL A 125 -3.52 8.10 -7.57
N LYS A 126 -4.48 7.36 -8.12
CA LYS A 126 -5.85 7.82 -8.38
C LYS A 126 -6.91 7.07 -7.60
N GLU A 127 -6.62 5.85 -7.21
CA GLU A 127 -7.60 4.98 -6.58
C GLU A 127 -7.02 4.20 -5.41
N LEU A 128 -7.75 4.20 -4.29
CA LEU A 128 -7.56 3.30 -3.16
C LEU A 128 -8.62 2.20 -3.21
N SER A 129 -8.22 0.97 -3.10
CA SER A 129 -9.11 -0.18 -2.97
C SER A 129 -8.96 -0.82 -1.60
N TRP A 130 -10.06 -1.17 -0.95
CA TRP A 130 -10.05 -1.87 0.32
C TRP A 130 -11.14 -2.95 0.40
N ARG A 131 -10.94 -3.92 1.26
CA ARG A 131 -11.89 -4.99 1.54
C ARG A 131 -11.86 -5.36 3.02
N ASP A 132 -12.99 -5.67 3.57
CA ASP A 132 -13.19 -6.02 4.99
C ASP A 132 -12.36 -7.24 5.44
N TYR A 133 -11.98 -8.12 4.53
CA TYR A 133 -11.11 -9.25 4.84
C TYR A 133 -9.62 -8.89 5.02
N GLY A 134 -9.31 -7.64 5.25
CA GLY A 134 -7.95 -7.20 5.60
C GLY A 134 -7.04 -6.90 4.42
N ARG A 135 -7.58 -6.42 3.29
CA ARG A 135 -6.82 -5.98 2.13
C ARG A 135 -7.08 -4.52 1.81
N PHE A 136 -6.03 -3.76 1.55
CA PHE A 136 -6.13 -2.41 1.01
C PHE A 136 -4.86 -2.03 0.25
N GLY A 137 -4.97 -1.04 -0.62
CA GLY A 137 -3.83 -0.50 -1.35
C GLY A 137 -4.24 0.31 -2.57
N TYR A 138 -3.25 0.70 -3.33
CA TYR A 138 -3.37 1.68 -4.39
C TYR A 138 -3.31 1.03 -5.76
N PHE A 139 -4.27 1.38 -6.59
CA PHE A 139 -4.31 1.03 -8.01
C PHE A 139 -3.53 2.09 -8.82
N LEU A 140 -2.70 1.64 -9.74
CA LEU A 140 -1.72 2.48 -10.44
C LEU A 140 -1.72 2.16 -11.95
N PRO A 141 -2.81 2.48 -12.68
CA PRO A 141 -2.85 2.25 -14.12
C PRO A 141 -1.87 3.18 -14.83
N ARG A 142 -1.13 2.65 -15.81
CA ARG A 142 -0.15 3.40 -16.61
C ARG A 142 -0.05 2.88 -18.02
N GLN A 143 0.13 3.80 -18.96
CA GLN A 143 0.62 3.51 -20.30
C GLN A 143 2.09 3.90 -20.33
N LEU A 144 2.97 2.98 -20.66
CA LEU A 144 4.41 3.22 -20.74
C LEU A 144 4.91 2.93 -22.15
N LYS A 145 5.71 3.82 -22.69
CA LYS A 145 6.44 3.61 -23.93
C LYS A 145 7.75 2.86 -23.67
N LYS A 146 8.23 2.13 -24.67
CA LYS A 146 9.53 1.46 -24.59
C LYS A 146 10.62 2.42 -24.11
N GLY A 147 11.37 1.99 -23.09
CA GLY A 147 12.43 2.75 -22.44
C GLY A 147 11.95 3.67 -21.31
N GLU A 148 10.64 3.89 -21.16
CA GLU A 148 10.09 4.79 -20.15
C GLU A 148 10.22 4.20 -18.73
N PRO A 149 10.75 4.98 -17.76
CA PRO A 149 10.79 4.55 -16.35
C PRO A 149 9.48 4.81 -15.65
N PHE A 150 9.17 3.96 -14.66
CA PHE A 150 8.06 4.15 -13.73
C PHE A 150 8.50 3.81 -12.32
N ASN A 151 8.67 4.83 -11.48
CA ASN A 151 9.20 4.70 -10.13
C ASN A 151 8.11 4.93 -9.10
N LEU A 152 8.05 4.04 -8.10
CA LEU A 152 7.08 4.11 -7.01
C LEU A 152 7.80 4.02 -5.68
N LYS A 153 7.29 4.76 -4.69
CA LYS A 153 7.78 4.70 -3.31
C LYS A 153 6.60 4.68 -2.35
N PHE A 154 6.61 3.71 -1.45
CA PHE A 154 5.63 3.57 -0.38
C PHE A 154 6.35 3.32 0.94
N ARG A 155 5.70 3.69 2.04
CA ARG A 155 6.09 3.28 3.39
C ARG A 155 4.93 2.57 4.06
N PHE A 156 5.24 1.45 4.71
CA PHE A 156 4.30 0.76 5.58
C PHE A 156 4.76 0.92 7.03
N ALA A 157 3.81 1.13 7.93
CA ALA A 157 4.03 1.07 9.38
C ALA A 157 3.10 0.02 9.97
N ILE A 158 3.67 -1.01 10.59
CA ILE A 158 2.93 -2.13 11.19
C ILE A 158 3.23 -2.15 12.68
N GLU A 159 2.19 -2.13 13.50
CA GLU A 159 2.28 -1.95 14.93
C GLU A 159 1.31 -2.88 15.66
N GLU A 160 1.76 -3.53 16.71
CA GLU A 160 0.86 -4.14 17.69
C GLU A 160 0.30 -3.03 18.57
N VAL A 161 -1.00 -3.05 18.81
CA VAL A 161 -1.71 -2.04 19.61
C VAL A 161 -2.50 -2.72 20.73
N ASP A 162 -2.78 -1.96 21.79
CA ASP A 162 -3.66 -2.44 22.84
C ASP A 162 -5.04 -2.79 22.27
N THR A 163 -5.69 -3.77 22.87
CA THR A 163 -7.04 -4.17 22.48
C THR A 163 -7.98 -2.96 22.59
N PRO A 164 -8.62 -2.54 21.49
CA PRO A 164 -9.54 -1.42 21.55
C PRO A 164 -10.72 -1.74 22.47
N ALA A 165 -11.05 -0.82 23.38
CA ALA A 165 -12.12 -1.01 24.37
C ALA A 165 -13.47 -1.32 23.73
N ASN A 166 -13.69 -0.89 22.48
CA ASN A 166 -14.93 -1.06 21.73
C ASN A 166 -14.66 -1.64 20.31
N ALA A 167 -13.73 -2.58 20.18
CA ALA A 167 -13.50 -3.22 18.88
C ALA A 167 -14.81 -3.88 18.35
N PRO A 168 -15.13 -3.74 17.06
CA PRO A 168 -14.35 -3.14 15.99
C PRO A 168 -14.50 -1.61 15.83
N LYS A 169 -15.44 -0.99 16.54
CA LYS A 169 -15.72 0.44 16.44
C LYS A 169 -14.80 1.21 17.38
N GLN A 170 -13.83 1.93 16.85
CA GLN A 170 -13.12 2.94 17.61
C GLN A 170 -14.10 4.07 17.98
N SER A 171 -13.95 4.63 19.18
CA SER A 171 -14.65 5.88 19.52
C SER A 171 -14.15 7.02 18.60
N ASP A 172 -14.94 8.08 18.47
CA ASP A 172 -14.54 9.25 17.66
C ASP A 172 -13.21 9.83 18.14
N GLU A 173 -12.95 9.82 19.43
CA GLU A 173 -11.70 10.31 20.00
C GLU A 173 -10.52 9.39 19.64
N GLN A 174 -10.67 8.06 19.76
CA GLN A 174 -9.65 7.09 19.35
C GLN A 174 -9.35 7.21 17.85
N SER A 175 -10.37 7.45 17.03
CA SER A 175 -10.22 7.64 15.60
C SER A 175 -9.45 8.94 15.30
N LYS A 176 -9.72 10.04 16.00
CA LYS A 176 -8.98 11.31 15.87
C LYS A 176 -7.51 11.16 16.25
N VAL A 177 -7.21 10.53 17.40
CA VAL A 177 -5.84 10.28 17.84
C VAL A 177 -5.09 9.41 16.83
N SER A 178 -5.73 8.35 16.34
CA SER A 178 -5.16 7.47 15.32
C SER A 178 -4.91 8.21 14.00
N HIS A 179 -5.83 9.05 13.58
CA HIS A 179 -5.70 9.86 12.37
C HIS A 179 -4.51 10.84 12.47
N GLN A 180 -4.39 11.56 13.58
CA GLN A 180 -3.26 12.47 13.82
C GLN A 180 -1.92 11.76 13.80
N LEU A 181 -1.84 10.57 14.40
CA LEU A 181 -0.61 9.75 14.38
C LEU A 181 -0.24 9.35 12.94
N CYS A 182 -1.22 8.88 12.16
CA CYS A 182 -1.01 8.49 10.77
C CYS A 182 -0.56 9.66 9.91
N THR A 183 -1.15 10.84 10.10
CA THR A 183 -0.76 12.07 9.39
C THR A 183 0.69 12.47 9.72
N LYS A 184 1.08 12.46 11.00
CA LYS A 184 2.47 12.74 11.41
C LYS A 184 3.47 11.76 10.79
N ARG A 185 3.13 10.47 10.76
CA ARG A 185 3.98 9.44 10.10
C ARG A 185 4.13 9.69 8.60
N HIS A 186 3.05 10.08 7.94
CA HIS A 186 3.06 10.42 6.53
C HIS A 186 3.93 11.67 6.24
N GLU A 187 3.80 12.72 7.03
CA GLU A 187 4.65 13.91 6.92
C GLU A 187 6.15 13.57 7.10
N ALA A 188 6.47 12.69 8.06
CA ALA A 188 7.83 12.22 8.28
C ALA A 188 8.34 11.39 7.07
N PHE A 189 7.48 10.60 6.46
CA PHE A 189 7.79 9.88 5.24
C PHE A 189 8.13 10.86 4.10
N LEU A 190 7.28 11.84 3.85
CA LEU A 190 7.52 12.83 2.78
C LEU A 190 8.81 13.63 3.01
N LYS A 191 9.15 13.98 4.25
CA LYS A 191 10.43 14.64 4.60
C LYS A 191 11.63 13.76 4.30
N SER A 192 11.52 12.45 4.46
CA SER A 192 12.62 11.50 4.20
C SER A 192 12.89 11.25 2.71
N LEU A 193 12.02 11.75 1.82
CA LEU A 193 12.17 11.64 0.36
C LEU A 193 12.91 12.82 -0.28
N LYS A 194 13.11 13.91 0.47
CA LYS A 194 13.86 15.10 0.05
C LYS A 194 15.35 14.91 0.28
#